data_dd52d4b814ea7f8779e3e1af4527d779
#
_entry.id   dd52d4b814ea7f8779e3e1af4527d779
#
_cell.length_a   1.000
_cell.length_b   1.000
_cell.length_c   1.000
_cell.angle_alpha   90.00
_cell.angle_beta   90.00
_cell.angle_gamma   90.00
#
_symmetry.space_group_name_H-M   'P 1'
#
loop_
_entity.id
_entity.type
_entity.pdbx_description
1 polymer ?
#
loop_
_entity_poly.entity_id
_entity_poly.type
_entity_poly.pdbx_seq_one_letter_code
_entity_poly.pdbx_strand_id
1 'polypeptide(L)'
;MNYSKDGVTVAAMFDTAHPKKSGKCPVKIRVTYNRVRNYYPTGKDLSPEEWEILPTTKVRALVAIRKDIESSYQIVRAAVEDLAGAGGFSLDALNNRLKGAASDTVNAMFRGKIEELKKAGRVGSMLVYDNVLKGLERFSGSRIRFEAVTVSWLGKYADFLRKEGKTQTTIAIHLRHLRAILNEAKRLGTIKDTQYPFGKGRYEIQAGEGRKLALTLEQIGQIANYEDGTEATAKYRDYWLFLYLCNGINVADFVKLRYRDIVNGEICFVRQKTERTTNTRKEIRVVVTER
;
A
#
# COMPACT_ATOMS: atom_id res chain seq x y z
N MET A 1 31.85 5.69 -15.26
CA MET A 1 31.39 5.45 -13.87
C MET A 1 31.29 3.96 -13.68
N ASN A 2 32.15 3.37 -12.87
CA ASN A 2 32.11 1.94 -12.53
C ASN A 2 32.38 1.77 -11.03
N TYR A 3 31.67 0.84 -10.40
CA TYR A 3 31.83 0.47 -9.00
C TYR A 3 31.69 -1.06 -8.86
N SER A 4 32.48 -1.66 -7.99
CA SER A 4 32.39 -3.10 -7.69
C SER A 4 32.63 -3.34 -6.21
N LYS A 5 31.77 -4.12 -5.56
CA LYS A 5 31.91 -4.57 -4.17
C LYS A 5 31.10 -5.85 -3.95
N ASP A 6 31.64 -6.81 -3.22
CA ASP A 6 30.96 -8.04 -2.79
C ASP A 6 30.26 -8.80 -3.94
N GLY A 7 30.90 -8.89 -5.11
CA GLY A 7 30.36 -9.56 -6.29
C GLY A 7 29.27 -8.78 -7.04
N VAL A 8 28.94 -7.55 -6.58
CA VAL A 8 28.01 -6.65 -7.27
C VAL A 8 28.78 -5.60 -8.05
N THR A 9 28.43 -5.40 -9.33
CA THR A 9 29.01 -4.32 -10.15
C THR A 9 27.90 -3.34 -10.56
N VAL A 10 28.23 -2.04 -10.50
CA VAL A 10 27.35 -0.95 -10.94
C VAL A 10 28.07 -0.15 -12.03
N ALA A 11 27.46 0.05 -13.17
CA ALA A 11 28.05 0.80 -14.29
C ALA A 11 26.99 1.63 -15.03
N ALA A 12 27.35 2.86 -15.39
CA ALA A 12 26.55 3.61 -16.36
C ALA A 12 26.87 3.06 -17.77
N MET A 13 25.82 2.82 -18.56
CA MET A 13 25.92 2.28 -19.90
C MET A 13 25.05 3.03 -20.91
N PHE A 14 25.52 3.09 -22.12
CA PHE A 14 24.80 3.60 -23.27
C PHE A 14 24.17 2.43 -24.03
N ASP A 15 22.82 2.41 -24.12
CA ASP A 15 22.10 1.27 -24.68
C ASP A 15 21.86 1.45 -26.18
N THR A 16 22.85 1.06 -26.97
CA THR A 16 22.79 1.12 -28.44
C THR A 16 21.84 0.07 -29.05
N ALA A 17 21.46 -0.96 -28.28
CA ALA A 17 20.56 -2.02 -28.76
C ALA A 17 19.09 -1.56 -28.90
N HIS A 18 18.71 -0.49 -28.19
CA HIS A 18 17.33 0.00 -28.16
C HIS A 18 17.25 1.50 -28.49
N PRO A 19 17.59 1.92 -29.73
CA PRO A 19 17.50 3.32 -30.12
C PRO A 19 16.03 3.79 -30.15
N LYS A 20 15.79 5.03 -29.78
CA LYS A 20 14.49 5.67 -29.89
C LYS A 20 14.22 6.14 -31.32
N LYS A 21 12.96 6.46 -31.63
CA LYS A 21 12.57 7.02 -32.95
C LYS A 21 13.33 8.30 -33.31
N SER A 22 13.87 9.02 -32.31
CA SER A 22 14.70 10.22 -32.49
C SER A 22 16.15 9.94 -32.87
N GLY A 23 16.59 8.68 -33.03
CA GLY A 23 17.96 8.27 -33.25
C GLY A 23 18.84 8.31 -31.99
N LYS A 24 18.34 8.81 -30.86
CA LYS A 24 19.06 8.81 -29.59
C LYS A 24 18.89 7.49 -28.85
N CYS A 25 19.94 7.10 -28.11
CA CYS A 25 19.92 5.89 -27.29
C CYS A 25 19.80 6.22 -25.80
N PRO A 26 19.06 5.43 -25.02
CA PRO A 26 18.89 5.69 -23.60
C PRO A 26 20.16 5.37 -22.80
N VAL A 27 20.45 6.19 -21.79
CA VAL A 27 21.49 5.91 -20.80
C VAL A 27 20.84 5.21 -19.61
N LYS A 28 21.41 4.07 -19.20
CA LYS A 28 20.92 3.22 -18.11
C LYS A 28 22.04 2.95 -17.10
N ILE A 29 21.67 2.72 -15.85
CA ILE A 29 22.60 2.17 -14.86
C ILE A 29 22.40 0.66 -14.83
N ARG A 30 23.45 -0.08 -15.14
CA ARG A 30 23.48 -1.54 -15.10
C ARG A 30 24.02 -2.00 -13.77
N VAL A 31 23.29 -2.90 -13.09
CA VAL A 31 23.75 -3.62 -11.92
C VAL A 31 23.86 -5.11 -12.29
N THR A 32 25.02 -5.71 -12.03
CA THR A 32 25.26 -7.14 -12.26
C THR A 32 25.56 -7.82 -10.93
N TYR A 33 24.88 -8.92 -10.67
CA TYR A 33 25.09 -9.79 -9.51
C TYR A 33 24.85 -11.25 -9.91
N ASN A 34 25.76 -12.14 -9.57
CA ASN A 34 25.68 -13.58 -9.94
C ASN A 34 25.37 -13.79 -11.43
N ARG A 35 26.01 -13.05 -12.33
CA ARG A 35 25.82 -13.07 -13.79
C ARG A 35 24.44 -12.55 -14.27
N VAL A 36 23.52 -12.22 -13.37
CA VAL A 36 22.22 -11.59 -13.71
C VAL A 36 22.41 -10.07 -13.81
N ARG A 37 21.75 -9.45 -14.79
CA ARG A 37 21.85 -8.02 -15.07
C ARG A 37 20.50 -7.34 -14.95
N ASN A 38 20.44 -6.29 -14.15
CA ASN A 38 19.30 -5.38 -14.09
C ASN A 38 19.69 -3.99 -14.60
N TYR A 39 18.73 -3.31 -15.24
CA TYR A 39 18.94 -2.00 -15.87
C TYR A 39 17.96 -0.99 -15.29
N TYR A 40 18.50 0.14 -14.83
CA TYR A 40 17.74 1.24 -14.23
C TYR A 40 17.84 2.46 -15.13
N PRO A 41 16.70 3.00 -15.63
CA PRO A 41 16.71 4.13 -16.55
C PRO A 41 17.15 5.41 -15.84
N THR A 42 17.98 6.23 -16.48
CA THR A 42 18.34 7.57 -16.00
C THR A 42 17.36 8.64 -16.50
N GLY A 43 16.47 8.29 -17.42
CA GLY A 43 15.58 9.24 -18.10
C GLY A 43 16.30 10.13 -19.12
N LYS A 44 17.57 9.85 -19.44
CA LYS A 44 18.36 10.62 -20.40
C LYS A 44 18.66 9.81 -21.65
N ASP A 45 18.56 10.47 -22.81
CA ASP A 45 18.86 9.91 -24.12
C ASP A 45 19.90 10.77 -24.78
N LEU A 46 20.90 10.13 -25.39
CA LEU A 46 22.05 10.81 -26.07
C LEU A 46 22.24 10.24 -27.46
N SER A 47 22.85 11.02 -28.35
CA SER A 47 23.42 10.48 -29.58
C SER A 47 24.77 9.80 -29.29
N PRO A 48 25.27 8.93 -30.16
CA PRO A 48 26.64 8.36 -30.02
C PRO A 48 27.71 9.42 -29.82
N GLU A 49 27.67 10.49 -30.59
CA GLU A 49 28.63 11.60 -30.53
C GLU A 49 28.51 12.36 -29.19
N GLU A 50 27.26 12.61 -28.71
CA GLU A 50 27.04 13.25 -27.43
C GLU A 50 27.56 12.39 -26.27
N TRP A 51 27.45 11.05 -26.37
CA TRP A 51 27.94 10.13 -25.36
C TRP A 51 29.46 10.11 -25.28
N GLU A 52 30.17 10.11 -26.44
CA GLU A 52 31.62 10.11 -26.48
C GLU A 52 32.25 11.37 -25.85
N ILE A 53 31.67 12.55 -26.13
CA ILE A 53 32.16 13.81 -25.58
C ILE A 53 31.65 14.11 -24.16
N LEU A 54 30.68 13.36 -23.67
CA LEU A 54 30.01 13.62 -22.38
C LEU A 54 30.99 13.76 -21.20
N PRO A 55 32.08 12.96 -21.06
CA PRO A 55 33.00 13.07 -19.93
C PRO A 55 33.77 14.39 -19.87
N THR A 56 34.09 14.96 -21.02
CA THR A 56 35.00 16.11 -21.14
C THR A 56 34.32 17.42 -21.58
N THR A 57 33.08 17.35 -22.01
CA THR A 57 32.32 18.48 -22.56
C THR A 57 32.13 19.62 -21.56
N LYS A 58 32.24 20.86 -22.06
CA LYS A 58 31.88 22.09 -21.35
C LYS A 58 30.53 22.67 -21.79
N VAL A 59 29.85 22.04 -22.75
CA VAL A 59 28.54 22.48 -23.24
C VAL A 59 27.51 22.35 -22.08
N ARG A 60 26.90 23.48 -21.68
CA ARG A 60 26.05 23.60 -20.51
C ARG A 60 24.91 22.56 -20.46
N ALA A 61 24.30 22.28 -21.60
CA ALA A 61 23.23 21.29 -21.70
C ALA A 61 23.73 19.85 -21.41
N LEU A 62 24.86 19.45 -21.99
CA LEU A 62 25.47 18.14 -21.79
C LEU A 62 26.05 18.00 -20.37
N VAL A 63 26.59 19.07 -19.80
CA VAL A 63 27.05 19.10 -18.40
C VAL A 63 25.87 18.85 -17.44
N ALA A 64 24.69 19.44 -17.71
CA ALA A 64 23.50 19.17 -16.93
C ALA A 64 23.05 17.69 -17.03
N ILE A 65 23.02 17.13 -18.24
CA ILE A 65 22.71 15.71 -18.47
C ILE A 65 23.72 14.79 -17.75
N ARG A 66 25.02 15.11 -17.81
CA ARG A 66 26.06 14.36 -17.08
C ARG A 66 25.80 14.35 -15.58
N LYS A 67 25.46 15.50 -14.98
CA LYS A 67 25.11 15.59 -13.54
C LYS A 67 23.90 14.76 -13.18
N ASP A 68 22.87 14.74 -14.04
CA ASP A 68 21.67 13.93 -13.81
C ASP A 68 21.95 12.42 -13.88
N ILE A 69 22.83 12.00 -14.83
CA ILE A 69 23.30 10.61 -14.93
C ILE A 69 24.15 10.25 -13.71
N GLU A 70 25.05 11.13 -13.28
CA GLU A 70 25.86 10.97 -12.06
C GLU A 70 24.97 10.82 -10.82
N SER A 71 23.95 11.67 -10.67
CA SER A 71 22.99 11.60 -9.57
C SER A 71 22.24 10.26 -9.55
N SER A 72 21.77 9.81 -10.72
CA SER A 72 21.12 8.50 -10.86
C SER A 72 22.07 7.35 -10.52
N TYR A 73 23.31 7.43 -10.94
CA TYR A 73 24.35 6.45 -10.64
C TYR A 73 24.64 6.38 -9.13
N GLN A 74 24.77 7.53 -8.45
CA GLN A 74 25.04 7.59 -7.01
C GLN A 74 23.88 7.02 -6.18
N ILE A 75 22.62 7.25 -6.60
CA ILE A 75 21.44 6.67 -5.94
C ILE A 75 21.49 5.13 -5.99
N VAL A 76 21.74 4.56 -7.17
CA VAL A 76 21.83 3.10 -7.35
C VAL A 76 23.04 2.53 -6.59
N ARG A 77 24.20 3.20 -6.67
CA ARG A 77 25.42 2.81 -5.97
C ARG A 77 25.21 2.78 -4.45
N ALA A 78 24.67 3.85 -3.86
CA ALA A 78 24.42 3.93 -2.43
C ALA A 78 23.45 2.81 -1.96
N ALA A 79 22.40 2.53 -2.74
CA ALA A 79 21.49 1.44 -2.44
C ALA A 79 22.18 0.06 -2.48
N VAL A 80 23.11 -0.16 -3.40
CA VAL A 80 23.95 -1.38 -3.47
C VAL A 80 24.88 -1.47 -2.28
N GLU A 81 25.58 -0.39 -1.94
CA GLU A 81 26.52 -0.34 -0.79
C GLU A 81 25.83 -0.67 0.53
N ASP A 82 24.64 -0.09 0.76
CA ASP A 82 23.87 -0.32 1.98
C ASP A 82 23.38 -1.78 2.08
N LEU A 83 22.88 -2.36 0.97
CA LEU A 83 22.39 -3.73 0.95
C LEU A 83 23.53 -4.76 1.05
N ALA A 84 24.65 -4.52 0.39
CA ALA A 84 25.83 -5.37 0.48
C ALA A 84 26.45 -5.31 1.89
N GLY A 85 26.53 -4.12 2.48
CA GLY A 85 27.03 -3.93 3.86
C GLY A 85 26.15 -4.60 4.93
N ALA A 86 24.87 -4.81 4.66
CA ALA A 86 23.95 -5.55 5.53
C ALA A 86 23.97 -7.08 5.33
N GLY A 87 24.83 -7.61 4.46
CA GLY A 87 24.98 -9.05 4.21
C GLY A 87 23.82 -9.72 3.49
N GLY A 88 22.87 -8.95 2.93
CA GLY A 88 21.64 -9.49 2.31
C GLY A 88 21.34 -8.95 0.91
N PHE A 89 22.39 -8.76 0.06
CA PHE A 89 22.17 -8.23 -1.28
C PHE A 89 21.42 -9.24 -2.17
N SER A 90 20.34 -8.76 -2.78
CA SER A 90 19.68 -9.40 -3.93
C SER A 90 19.20 -8.32 -4.90
N LEU A 91 19.04 -8.68 -6.18
CA LEU A 91 18.47 -7.77 -7.17
C LEU A 91 17.02 -7.37 -6.84
N ASP A 92 16.25 -8.26 -6.20
CA ASP A 92 14.90 -7.96 -5.76
C ASP A 92 14.89 -6.98 -4.58
N ALA A 93 15.81 -7.12 -3.61
CA ALA A 93 15.97 -6.14 -2.53
C ALA A 93 16.37 -4.78 -3.08
N LEU A 94 17.27 -4.74 -4.08
CA LEU A 94 17.66 -3.51 -4.77
C LEU A 94 16.49 -2.89 -5.54
N ASN A 95 15.71 -3.69 -6.27
CA ASN A 95 14.53 -3.23 -6.98
C ASN A 95 13.49 -2.62 -6.03
N ASN A 96 13.26 -3.29 -4.90
CA ASN A 96 12.34 -2.80 -3.88
C ASN A 96 12.84 -1.51 -3.24
N ARG A 97 14.15 -1.41 -2.95
CA ARG A 97 14.76 -0.20 -2.40
C ARG A 97 14.70 0.97 -3.37
N LEU A 98 15.01 0.76 -4.63
CA LEU A 98 14.96 1.80 -5.66
C LEU A 98 13.52 2.23 -6.02
N LYS A 99 12.56 1.30 -5.99
CA LYS A 99 11.13 1.64 -6.07
C LYS A 99 10.67 2.46 -4.86
N GLY A 100 11.21 2.15 -3.66
CA GLY A 100 10.97 2.93 -2.43
C GLY A 100 11.62 4.32 -2.47
N ALA A 101 12.81 4.46 -3.07
CA ALA A 101 13.46 5.76 -3.29
C ALA A 101 12.70 6.67 -4.27
N ALA A 102 11.86 6.11 -5.15
CA ALA A 102 10.93 6.87 -5.97
C ALA A 102 9.74 7.45 -5.17
N SER A 103 9.58 7.09 -3.90
CA SER A 103 8.55 7.59 -3.00
C SER A 103 9.13 8.29 -1.78
N ASP A 104 9.79 9.44 -1.97
CA ASP A 104 10.32 10.28 -0.89
C ASP A 104 9.25 10.81 0.08
N THR A 105 8.00 10.44 -0.09
CA THR A 105 6.88 10.96 0.68
C THR A 105 5.90 9.86 1.11
N VAL A 106 5.29 10.09 2.26
CA VAL A 106 4.19 9.26 2.78
C VAL A 106 3.06 9.15 1.75
N ASN A 107 2.69 10.27 1.10
CA ASN A 107 1.62 10.30 0.09
C ASN A 107 1.94 9.38 -1.10
N ALA A 108 3.17 9.40 -1.60
CA ALA A 108 3.56 8.54 -2.73
C ALA A 108 3.48 7.05 -2.38
N MET A 109 3.91 6.65 -1.17
CA MET A 109 3.77 5.28 -0.70
C MET A 109 2.30 4.87 -0.51
N PHE A 110 1.43 5.76 0.00
CA PHE A 110 -0.01 5.51 0.04
C PHE A 110 -0.58 5.26 -1.35
N ARG A 111 -0.25 6.11 -2.34
CA ARG A 111 -0.71 5.95 -3.73
C ARG A 111 -0.23 4.63 -4.33
N GLY A 112 1.03 4.26 -4.12
CA GLY A 112 1.56 2.97 -4.54
C GLY A 112 0.79 1.79 -3.92
N LYS A 113 0.48 1.87 -2.62
CA LYS A 113 -0.31 0.83 -1.92
C LYS A 113 -1.76 0.74 -2.42
N ILE A 114 -2.39 1.88 -2.72
CA ILE A 114 -3.73 1.95 -3.30
C ILE A 114 -3.76 1.24 -4.65
N GLU A 115 -2.79 1.50 -5.54
CA GLU A 115 -2.70 0.85 -6.85
C GLU A 115 -2.41 -0.66 -6.75
N GLU A 116 -1.57 -1.09 -5.81
CA GLU A 116 -1.35 -2.51 -5.52
C GLU A 116 -2.66 -3.21 -5.10
N LEU A 117 -3.39 -2.61 -4.15
CA LEU A 117 -4.66 -3.15 -3.65
C LEU A 117 -5.73 -3.19 -4.74
N LYS A 118 -5.78 -2.18 -5.61
CA LYS A 118 -6.67 -2.11 -6.77
C LYS A 118 -6.40 -3.24 -7.75
N LYS A 119 -5.14 -3.46 -8.12
CA LYS A 119 -4.72 -4.57 -8.99
C LYS A 119 -5.02 -5.93 -8.38
N ALA A 120 -4.92 -6.06 -7.06
CA ALA A 120 -5.25 -7.28 -6.32
C ALA A 120 -6.77 -7.50 -6.10
N GLY A 121 -7.64 -6.60 -6.60
CA GLY A 121 -9.10 -6.68 -6.40
C GLY A 121 -9.53 -6.48 -4.94
N ARG A 122 -8.70 -5.87 -4.09
CA ARG A 122 -8.97 -5.63 -2.67
C ARG A 122 -9.65 -4.28 -2.45
N VAL A 123 -10.82 -4.11 -3.08
CA VAL A 123 -11.54 -2.82 -3.14
C VAL A 123 -11.80 -2.23 -1.75
N GLY A 124 -12.27 -3.01 -0.78
CA GLY A 124 -12.53 -2.52 0.58
C GLY A 124 -11.28 -1.97 1.26
N SER A 125 -10.14 -2.67 1.16
CA SER A 125 -8.87 -2.18 1.71
C SER A 125 -8.39 -0.93 0.96
N MET A 126 -8.49 -0.91 -0.37
CA MET A 126 -8.13 0.21 -1.23
C MET A 126 -8.89 1.49 -0.80
N LEU A 127 -10.21 1.41 -0.61
CA LEU A 127 -11.03 2.55 -0.19
C LEU A 127 -10.63 3.09 1.19
N VAL A 128 -10.22 2.22 2.14
CA VAL A 128 -9.74 2.67 3.44
C VAL A 128 -8.41 3.43 3.31
N TYR A 129 -7.44 2.89 2.53
CA TYR A 129 -6.18 3.59 2.29
C TYR A 129 -6.39 4.94 1.59
N ASP A 130 -7.29 5.02 0.61
CA ASP A 130 -7.64 6.26 -0.10
C ASP A 130 -8.26 7.30 0.85
N ASN A 131 -9.19 6.89 1.71
CA ASN A 131 -9.79 7.77 2.70
C ASN A 131 -8.75 8.30 3.70
N VAL A 132 -7.83 7.45 4.15
CA VAL A 132 -6.72 7.86 5.04
C VAL A 132 -5.81 8.87 4.34
N LEU A 133 -5.44 8.61 3.07
CA LEU A 133 -4.62 9.53 2.28
C LEU A 133 -5.28 10.90 2.15
N LYS A 134 -6.58 10.95 1.82
CA LYS A 134 -7.35 12.20 1.76
C LYS A 134 -7.34 12.94 3.10
N GLY A 135 -7.45 12.23 4.22
CA GLY A 135 -7.33 12.82 5.56
C GLY A 135 -5.96 13.43 5.84
N LEU A 136 -4.89 12.72 5.45
CA LEU A 136 -3.51 13.20 5.57
C LEU A 136 -3.27 14.45 4.70
N GLU A 137 -3.79 14.45 3.47
CA GLU A 137 -3.65 15.57 2.54
C GLU A 137 -4.39 16.82 3.01
N ARG A 138 -5.57 16.69 3.61
CA ARG A 138 -6.27 17.82 4.24
C ARG A 138 -5.50 18.40 5.42
N PHE A 139 -4.83 17.54 6.21
CA PHE A 139 -4.09 17.96 7.39
C PHE A 139 -2.74 18.61 7.05
N SER A 140 -1.98 18.03 6.11
CA SER A 140 -0.56 18.40 5.93
C SER A 140 -0.13 18.51 4.45
N GLY A 141 -1.10 18.52 3.52
CA GLY A 141 -0.85 18.68 2.10
C GLY A 141 -0.41 17.40 1.38
N SER A 142 -0.17 17.55 0.08
CA SER A 142 0.08 16.41 -0.85
C SER A 142 1.52 15.90 -0.86
N ARG A 143 2.42 16.46 -0.03
CA ARG A 143 3.84 16.10 0.01
C ARG A 143 4.36 16.03 1.45
N ILE A 144 3.97 14.98 2.17
CA ILE A 144 4.40 14.73 3.55
C ILE A 144 5.70 13.92 3.51
N ARG A 145 6.80 14.53 3.98
CA ARG A 145 8.07 13.81 4.12
C ARG A 145 8.04 12.90 5.34
N PHE A 146 8.79 11.79 5.30
CA PHE A 146 8.86 10.84 6.42
C PHE A 146 9.40 11.48 7.70
N GLU A 147 10.38 12.37 7.60
CA GLU A 147 10.99 13.06 8.73
C GLU A 147 10.00 13.99 9.45
N ALA A 148 8.98 14.47 8.75
CA ALA A 148 7.95 15.31 9.35
C ALA A 148 7.00 14.52 10.26
N VAL A 149 6.89 13.19 10.09
CA VAL A 149 5.96 12.35 10.86
C VAL A 149 6.59 11.98 12.19
N THR A 150 6.59 12.93 13.12
CA THR A 150 7.07 12.77 14.50
C THR A 150 5.95 12.37 15.46
N VAL A 151 6.27 12.03 16.71
CA VAL A 151 5.30 11.78 17.78
C VAL A 151 4.36 12.98 17.96
N SER A 152 4.90 14.19 17.99
CA SER A 152 4.11 15.43 18.08
C SER A 152 3.19 15.64 16.88
N TRP A 153 3.69 15.36 15.67
CA TRP A 153 2.89 15.44 14.44
C TRP A 153 1.71 14.46 14.45
N LEU A 154 1.92 13.23 14.95
CA LEU A 154 0.84 12.23 15.08
C LEU A 154 -0.22 12.67 16.09
N GLY A 155 0.17 13.31 17.21
CA GLY A 155 -0.75 13.91 18.14
C GLY A 155 -1.61 14.99 17.49
N LYS A 156 -0.97 15.94 16.78
CA LYS A 156 -1.68 17.00 16.05
C LYS A 156 -2.63 16.47 14.99
N TYR A 157 -2.24 15.39 14.30
CA TYR A 157 -3.11 14.75 13.32
C TYR A 157 -4.33 14.09 13.98
N ALA A 158 -4.14 13.41 15.10
CA ALA A 158 -5.26 12.83 15.86
C ALA A 158 -6.22 13.93 16.36
N ASP A 159 -5.69 15.06 16.85
CA ASP A 159 -6.50 16.20 17.29
C ASP A 159 -7.26 16.88 16.13
N PHE A 160 -6.61 16.97 14.97
CA PHE A 160 -7.27 17.46 13.75
C PHE A 160 -8.48 16.59 13.38
N LEU A 161 -8.31 15.27 13.35
CA LEU A 161 -9.42 14.34 13.06
C LEU A 161 -10.51 14.40 14.13
N ARG A 162 -10.16 14.61 15.41
CA ARG A 162 -11.11 14.79 16.50
C ARG A 162 -11.93 16.07 16.32
N LYS A 163 -11.30 17.16 15.90
CA LYS A 163 -11.98 18.43 15.55
C LYS A 163 -12.91 18.28 14.35
N GLU A 164 -12.58 17.39 13.39
CA GLU A 164 -13.48 17.02 12.29
C GLU A 164 -14.64 16.10 12.74
N GLY A 165 -14.82 15.84 14.04
CA GLY A 165 -15.89 14.99 14.57
C GLY A 165 -15.65 13.48 14.36
N LYS A 166 -14.43 13.04 14.06
CA LYS A 166 -14.13 11.60 13.89
C LYS A 166 -14.09 10.90 15.24
N THR A 167 -14.70 9.71 15.30
CA THR A 167 -14.64 8.86 16.49
C THR A 167 -13.23 8.34 16.74
N GLN A 168 -12.93 7.98 18.00
CA GLN A 168 -11.63 7.38 18.36
C GLN A 168 -11.31 6.12 17.53
N THR A 169 -12.33 5.31 17.21
CA THR A 169 -12.16 4.14 16.32
C THR A 169 -11.69 4.56 14.92
N THR A 170 -12.27 5.61 14.34
CA THR A 170 -11.86 6.15 13.03
C THR A 170 -10.44 6.70 13.08
N ILE A 171 -10.10 7.46 14.13
CA ILE A 171 -8.75 7.99 14.35
C ILE A 171 -7.73 6.83 14.42
N ALA A 172 -8.05 5.78 15.18
CA ALA A 172 -7.21 4.59 15.27
C ALA A 172 -7.05 3.87 13.92
N ILE A 173 -8.08 3.84 13.06
CA ILE A 173 -7.98 3.29 11.70
C ILE A 173 -6.99 4.12 10.87
N HIS A 174 -7.09 5.44 10.87
CA HIS A 174 -6.15 6.32 10.17
C HIS A 174 -4.70 6.08 10.60
N LEU A 175 -4.46 6.08 11.91
CA LEU A 175 -3.12 5.90 12.48
C LEU A 175 -2.55 4.49 12.23
N ARG A 176 -3.37 3.43 12.24
CA ARG A 176 -2.91 2.07 11.92
C ARG A 176 -2.48 1.94 10.45
N HIS A 177 -3.19 2.57 9.51
CA HIS A 177 -2.83 2.56 8.11
C HIS A 177 -1.56 3.38 7.84
N LEU A 178 -1.42 4.55 8.49
CA LEU A 178 -0.18 5.32 8.47
C LEU A 178 0.98 4.50 9.05
N ARG A 179 0.77 3.81 10.18
CA ARG A 179 1.77 2.91 10.76
C ARG A 179 2.18 1.80 9.81
N ALA A 180 1.24 1.22 9.07
CA ALA A 180 1.54 0.18 8.07
C ALA A 180 2.45 0.72 6.95
N ILE A 181 2.21 1.94 6.48
CA ILE A 181 3.08 2.60 5.48
C ILE A 181 4.46 2.91 6.05
N LEU A 182 4.55 3.39 7.29
CA LEU A 182 5.85 3.64 7.92
C LEU A 182 6.63 2.34 8.21
N ASN A 183 5.94 1.25 8.55
CA ASN A 183 6.57 -0.06 8.68
C ASN A 183 7.17 -0.53 7.35
N GLU A 184 6.46 -0.31 6.25
CA GLU A 184 6.95 -0.62 4.92
C GLU A 184 8.13 0.26 4.54
N ALA A 185 8.07 1.58 4.81
CA ALA A 185 9.16 2.52 4.61
C ALA A 185 10.42 2.11 5.42
N LYS A 186 10.25 1.66 6.66
CA LYS A 186 11.31 1.11 7.50
C LYS A 186 11.91 -0.16 6.91
N ARG A 187 11.07 -1.12 6.47
CA ARG A 187 11.50 -2.36 5.83
C ARG A 187 12.30 -2.12 4.53
N LEU A 188 11.94 -1.07 3.79
CA LEU A 188 12.65 -0.61 2.59
C LEU A 188 13.90 0.23 2.90
N GLY A 189 14.16 0.54 4.18
CA GLY A 189 15.28 1.38 4.58
C GLY A 189 15.11 2.86 4.25
N THR A 190 13.90 3.30 3.87
CA THR A 190 13.60 4.72 3.62
C THR A 190 13.65 5.55 4.89
N ILE A 191 13.28 4.95 6.04
CA ILE A 191 13.38 5.56 7.37
C ILE A 191 14.21 4.68 8.31
N LYS A 192 14.97 5.32 9.21
CA LYS A 192 15.74 4.63 10.25
C LYS A 192 14.87 4.33 11.48
N ASP A 193 15.27 3.36 12.28
CA ASP A 193 14.60 3.02 13.56
C ASP A 193 14.48 4.21 14.50
N THR A 194 15.48 5.08 14.53
CA THR A 194 15.49 6.30 15.35
C THR A 194 14.42 7.31 14.95
N GLN A 195 14.01 7.29 13.68
CA GLN A 195 12.99 8.19 13.11
C GLN A 195 11.57 7.61 13.19
N TYR A 196 11.44 6.33 13.54
CA TYR A 196 10.14 5.65 13.59
C TYR A 196 9.31 6.11 14.79
N PRO A 197 8.12 6.73 14.61
CA PRO A 197 7.45 7.44 15.70
C PRO A 197 6.49 6.57 16.53
N PHE A 198 6.20 5.32 16.14
CA PHE A 198 5.25 4.45 16.85
C PHE A 198 5.95 3.48 17.80
N GLY A 199 5.30 3.10 18.90
CA GLY A 199 5.73 2.05 19.81
C GLY A 199 5.76 2.49 21.27
N LYS A 200 6.21 1.57 22.13
CA LYS A 200 6.34 1.81 23.58
C LYS A 200 7.31 2.96 23.85
N GLY A 201 6.88 3.93 24.64
CA GLY A 201 7.66 5.16 24.92
C GLY A 201 7.67 6.16 23.75
N ARG A 202 6.89 5.93 22.69
CA ARG A 202 6.66 6.82 21.54
C ARG A 202 5.16 7.04 21.39
N TYR A 203 4.64 7.08 20.15
CA TYR A 203 3.21 7.22 19.93
C TYR A 203 2.50 5.86 20.00
N GLU A 204 1.60 5.71 20.95
CA GLU A 204 0.75 4.52 21.08
C GLU A 204 -0.66 4.83 20.58
N ILE A 205 -1.16 3.99 19.66
CA ILE A 205 -2.48 4.15 19.07
C ILE A 205 -3.53 3.67 20.06
N GLN A 206 -4.29 4.61 20.62
CA GLN A 206 -5.40 4.29 21.50
C GLN A 206 -6.52 3.56 20.76
N ALA A 207 -7.01 2.46 21.32
CA ALA A 207 -8.18 1.79 20.81
C ALA A 207 -9.45 2.61 21.10
N GLY A 208 -10.38 2.62 20.17
CA GLY A 208 -11.72 3.15 20.45
C GLY A 208 -12.55 2.10 21.17
N GLU A 209 -13.38 2.51 22.08
CA GLU A 209 -14.41 1.65 22.67
C GLU A 209 -15.49 1.39 21.62
N GLY A 210 -15.61 0.13 21.19
CA GLY A 210 -16.65 -0.30 20.28
C GLY A 210 -17.97 -0.45 21.02
N ARG A 211 -19.00 0.29 20.63
CA ARG A 211 -20.37 0.05 21.13
C ARG A 211 -20.84 -1.30 20.59
N LYS A 212 -20.95 -2.29 21.47
CA LYS A 212 -21.60 -3.56 21.14
C LYS A 212 -23.11 -3.37 21.39
N LEU A 213 -23.86 -3.33 20.30
CA LEU A 213 -25.32 -3.32 20.38
C LEU A 213 -25.80 -4.76 20.18
N ALA A 214 -26.25 -5.40 21.24
CA ALA A 214 -26.99 -6.66 21.18
C ALA A 214 -28.49 -6.32 21.30
N LEU A 215 -29.27 -6.78 20.35
CA LEU A 215 -30.72 -6.65 20.41
C LEU A 215 -31.31 -7.72 21.34
N THR A 216 -32.34 -7.38 22.09
CA THR A 216 -33.14 -8.35 22.85
C THR A 216 -34.02 -9.16 21.90
N LEU A 217 -34.52 -10.34 22.36
CA LEU A 217 -35.47 -11.14 21.58
C LEU A 217 -36.74 -10.37 21.26
N GLU A 218 -37.22 -9.53 22.19
CA GLU A 218 -38.36 -8.66 21.98
C GLU A 218 -38.10 -7.66 20.83
N GLN A 219 -36.93 -6.99 20.81
CA GLN A 219 -36.55 -6.08 19.73
C GLN A 219 -36.41 -6.79 18.38
N ILE A 220 -35.93 -8.04 18.40
CA ILE A 220 -35.87 -8.88 17.20
C ILE A 220 -37.28 -9.21 16.72
N GLY A 221 -38.19 -9.55 17.63
CA GLY A 221 -39.60 -9.77 17.33
C GLY A 221 -40.30 -8.52 16.76
N GLN A 222 -40.01 -7.35 17.31
CA GLN A 222 -40.52 -6.08 16.77
C GLN A 222 -40.04 -5.84 15.33
N ILE A 223 -38.76 -6.11 15.01
CA ILE A 223 -38.25 -5.99 13.64
C ILE A 223 -38.90 -7.01 12.72
N ALA A 224 -39.05 -8.26 13.18
CA ALA A 224 -39.62 -9.34 12.40
C ALA A 224 -41.09 -9.10 12.00
N ASN A 225 -41.84 -8.41 12.87
CA ASN A 225 -43.26 -8.12 12.68
C ASN A 225 -43.50 -6.66 12.21
N TYR A 226 -42.44 -5.91 11.91
CA TYR A 226 -42.62 -4.52 11.47
C TYR A 226 -43.19 -4.44 10.05
N GLU A 227 -44.28 -3.70 9.90
CA GLU A 227 -44.93 -3.45 8.62
C GLU A 227 -45.37 -1.97 8.55
N ASP A 228 -45.11 -1.33 7.45
CA ASP A 228 -45.54 0.04 7.14
C ASP A 228 -46.37 0.09 5.82
N GLY A 229 -46.71 -1.07 5.28
CA GLY A 229 -47.45 -1.20 4.03
C GLY A 229 -46.61 -0.99 2.76
N THR A 230 -45.31 -0.77 2.87
CA THR A 230 -44.41 -0.60 1.70
C THR A 230 -43.67 -1.89 1.36
N GLU A 231 -43.60 -2.23 0.06
CA GLU A 231 -42.85 -3.38 -0.44
C GLU A 231 -41.35 -3.27 -0.09
N ALA A 232 -40.80 -2.04 -0.11
CA ALA A 232 -39.41 -1.79 0.21
C ALA A 232 -39.08 -2.19 1.65
N THR A 233 -39.92 -1.82 2.60
CA THR A 233 -39.74 -2.18 4.02
C THR A 233 -39.85 -3.67 4.24
N ALA A 234 -40.82 -4.34 3.63
CA ALA A 234 -40.98 -5.80 3.71
C ALA A 234 -39.68 -6.49 3.20
N LYS A 235 -39.18 -6.07 2.05
CA LYS A 235 -37.93 -6.59 1.45
C LYS A 235 -36.71 -6.39 2.35
N TYR A 236 -36.53 -5.21 2.95
CA TYR A 236 -35.36 -4.95 3.81
C TYR A 236 -35.48 -5.67 5.15
N ARG A 237 -36.70 -5.84 5.71
CA ARG A 237 -36.96 -6.67 6.86
C ARG A 237 -36.57 -8.13 6.59
N ASP A 238 -36.96 -8.70 5.46
CA ASP A 238 -36.63 -10.07 5.09
C ASP A 238 -35.10 -10.25 4.87
N TYR A 239 -34.42 -9.27 4.27
CA TYR A 239 -32.98 -9.30 4.18
C TYR A 239 -32.32 -9.25 5.57
N TRP A 240 -32.82 -8.40 6.47
CA TRP A 240 -32.28 -8.32 7.82
C TRP A 240 -32.46 -9.63 8.58
N LEU A 241 -33.64 -10.22 8.51
CA LEU A 241 -33.95 -11.52 9.11
C LEU A 241 -33.04 -12.62 8.55
N PHE A 242 -32.88 -12.68 7.24
CA PHE A 242 -31.97 -13.62 6.61
C PHE A 242 -30.53 -13.46 7.12
N LEU A 243 -30.03 -12.23 7.18
CA LEU A 243 -28.67 -11.96 7.70
C LEU A 243 -28.55 -12.40 9.17
N TYR A 244 -29.55 -12.15 9.97
CA TYR A 244 -29.60 -12.53 11.38
C TYR A 244 -29.63 -14.06 11.55
N LEU A 245 -30.52 -14.76 10.88
CA LEU A 245 -30.67 -16.21 10.93
C LEU A 245 -29.44 -16.94 10.36
N CYS A 246 -28.73 -16.33 9.41
CA CYS A 246 -27.46 -16.82 8.90
C CYS A 246 -26.25 -16.45 9.80
N ASN A 247 -26.42 -16.41 11.13
CA ASN A 247 -25.36 -16.11 12.10
C ASN A 247 -24.64 -14.77 11.84
N GLY A 248 -25.35 -13.77 11.36
CA GLY A 248 -24.80 -12.45 11.04
C GLY A 248 -23.89 -12.48 9.80
N ILE A 249 -24.31 -13.16 8.75
CA ILE A 249 -23.59 -13.13 7.46
C ILE A 249 -23.37 -11.69 7.01
N ASN A 250 -22.19 -11.38 6.50
CA ASN A 250 -21.90 -10.04 6.00
C ASN A 250 -22.66 -9.80 4.69
N VAL A 251 -23.18 -8.58 4.49
CA VAL A 251 -23.91 -8.21 3.25
C VAL A 251 -23.10 -8.52 2.00
N ALA A 252 -21.76 -8.33 2.02
CA ALA A 252 -20.89 -8.65 0.89
C ALA A 252 -20.83 -10.16 0.58
N ASP A 253 -21.02 -11.01 1.58
CA ASP A 253 -21.11 -12.46 1.39
C ASP A 253 -22.53 -12.85 0.96
N PHE A 254 -23.56 -12.26 1.59
CA PHE A 254 -24.96 -12.47 1.25
C PHE A 254 -25.27 -12.22 -0.24
N VAL A 255 -24.86 -11.08 -0.80
CA VAL A 255 -25.14 -10.74 -2.22
C VAL A 255 -24.43 -11.66 -3.23
N LYS A 256 -23.54 -12.53 -2.76
CA LYS A 256 -22.84 -13.52 -3.59
C LYS A 256 -23.41 -14.92 -3.49
N LEU A 257 -24.30 -15.17 -2.53
CA LEU A 257 -24.92 -16.47 -2.38
C LEU A 257 -25.71 -16.85 -3.64
N ARG A 258 -25.64 -18.12 -3.98
CA ARG A 258 -26.34 -18.74 -5.11
C ARG A 258 -27.06 -19.99 -4.62
N TYR A 259 -28.07 -20.42 -5.31
CA TYR A 259 -28.78 -21.67 -4.98
C TYR A 259 -27.88 -22.90 -4.89
N ARG A 260 -26.78 -22.94 -5.64
CA ARG A 260 -25.78 -24.02 -5.56
C ARG A 260 -25.00 -24.05 -4.23
N ASP A 261 -25.07 -22.99 -3.46
CA ASP A 261 -24.41 -22.90 -2.15
C ASP A 261 -25.31 -23.51 -1.05
N ILE A 262 -26.51 -23.99 -1.43
CA ILE A 262 -27.39 -24.80 -0.57
C ILE A 262 -27.08 -26.27 -0.85
N VAL A 263 -26.50 -26.93 0.15
CA VAL A 263 -26.09 -28.35 0.07
C VAL A 263 -26.67 -29.09 1.27
N ASN A 264 -27.44 -30.15 1.00
CA ASN A 264 -28.05 -31.00 2.04
C ASN A 264 -28.88 -30.20 3.09
N GLY A 265 -29.61 -29.16 2.66
CA GLY A 265 -30.39 -28.33 3.58
C GLY A 265 -29.59 -27.33 4.38
N GLU A 266 -28.33 -27.12 4.03
CA GLU A 266 -27.46 -26.11 4.65
C GLU A 266 -26.99 -25.09 3.63
N ILE A 267 -26.91 -23.81 4.02
CA ILE A 267 -26.24 -22.76 3.27
C ILE A 267 -24.76 -22.81 3.64
N CYS A 268 -23.89 -23.10 2.65
CA CYS A 268 -22.46 -23.25 2.82
C CYS A 268 -21.73 -22.11 2.14
N PHE A 269 -20.93 -21.33 2.88
CA PHE A 269 -20.16 -20.23 2.32
C PHE A 269 -18.84 -19.99 3.05
N VAL A 270 -17.89 -19.39 2.35
CA VAL A 270 -16.61 -18.96 2.93
C VAL A 270 -16.61 -17.44 3.08
N ARG A 271 -16.30 -16.95 4.27
CA ARG A 271 -16.31 -15.52 4.56
C ARG A 271 -15.21 -14.79 3.81
N GLN A 272 -15.56 -13.94 2.86
CA GLN A 272 -14.63 -13.20 2.00
C GLN A 272 -13.59 -12.37 2.79
N LYS A 273 -14.01 -11.77 3.92
CA LYS A 273 -13.13 -10.94 4.74
C LYS A 273 -11.93 -11.71 5.30
N THR A 274 -12.09 -13.00 5.61
CA THR A 274 -11.08 -13.84 6.27
C THR A 274 -10.50 -14.91 5.35
N GLU A 275 -11.05 -15.11 4.16
CA GLU A 275 -10.61 -16.13 3.20
C GLU A 275 -9.11 -16.10 2.90
N ARG A 276 -8.53 -14.89 2.85
CA ARG A 276 -7.11 -14.68 2.50
C ARG A 276 -6.18 -14.52 3.71
N THR A 277 -6.72 -14.48 4.92
CA THR A 277 -5.93 -14.24 6.15
C THR A 277 -5.80 -15.46 7.03
N THR A 278 -6.55 -16.52 6.74
CA THR A 278 -6.49 -17.80 7.44
C THR A 278 -5.84 -18.85 6.55
N ASN A 279 -4.87 -19.60 7.10
CA ASN A 279 -4.21 -20.70 6.39
C ASN A 279 -5.15 -21.87 6.08
N THR A 280 -6.30 -21.93 6.76
CA THR A 280 -7.34 -22.94 6.55
C THR A 280 -8.62 -22.26 6.10
N ARG A 281 -9.15 -22.64 4.95
CA ARG A 281 -10.50 -22.23 4.51
C ARG A 281 -11.52 -22.74 5.53
N LYS A 282 -12.14 -21.82 6.27
CA LYS A 282 -13.19 -22.15 7.22
C LYS A 282 -14.54 -21.90 6.54
N GLU A 283 -15.21 -22.99 6.16
CA GLU A 283 -16.57 -22.94 5.65
C GLU A 283 -17.54 -22.66 6.81
N ILE A 284 -18.47 -21.75 6.60
CA ILE A 284 -19.59 -21.48 7.51
C ILE A 284 -20.80 -22.21 6.96
N ARG A 285 -21.46 -22.97 7.81
CA ARG A 285 -22.68 -23.72 7.47
C ARG A 285 -23.82 -23.22 8.32
N VAL A 286 -24.95 -23.00 7.69
CA VAL A 286 -26.19 -22.56 8.33
C VAL A 286 -27.32 -23.45 7.87
N VAL A 287 -27.97 -24.10 8.82
CA VAL A 287 -29.10 -24.97 8.53
C VAL A 287 -30.30 -24.14 8.04
N VAL A 288 -30.89 -24.57 6.93
CA VAL A 288 -32.14 -23.98 6.41
C VAL A 288 -33.30 -24.66 7.15
N THR A 289 -34.00 -23.88 7.94
CA THR A 289 -35.22 -24.36 8.62
C THR A 289 -36.45 -23.89 7.85
N GLU A 290 -37.50 -24.73 7.83
CA GLU A 290 -38.82 -24.26 7.41
C GLU A 290 -39.33 -23.20 8.38
N ARG A 291 -40.04 -22.22 7.87
CA ARG A 291 -40.55 -21.07 8.64
C ARG A 291 -41.90 -21.40 9.29
#